data_948a79415842ad4d834a50b6f2705ca6
#
_entry.id   948a79415842ad4d834a50b6f2705ca6
#
_cell.length_a   1.000
_cell.length_b   1.000
_cell.length_c   1.000
_cell.angle_alpha   90.00
_cell.angle_beta   90.00
_cell.angle_gamma   90.00
#
_symmetry.space_group_name_H-M   'P 1'
#
loop_
_entity.id
_entity.type
_entity.pdbx_description
1 polymer ?
#
loop_
_entity_poly.entity_id
_entity_poly.type
_entity_poly.pdbx_seq_one_letter_code
_entity_poly.pdbx_strand_id
1 'polypeptide(L)'
;MRGYIGVDVGSVSTNLVLLDESGSLVGSSYLRTRGSPIEAVKEGMRELRDAHRGFEVAAAGATGSGRKLAGVVVGADVVKNEITAHAVAAMAVVPGVRTVIEIGGQDSKIIILRSGIVVDFGMNAVCAAGTGSFLEHQAQRLGVPVEDFGRIACQSSSSVRIAGKCAVFAESDMIH
;
A
#
# COMPACT_ATOMS: atom_id res chain seq x y z
N MET A 1 -26.32 3.39 5.58
CA MET A 1 -25.35 2.40 6.10
C MET A 1 -24.34 3.15 6.95
N ARG A 2 -23.92 2.59 8.09
CA ARG A 2 -22.97 3.19 9.01
C ARG A 2 -21.71 2.33 9.10
N GLY A 3 -20.54 2.96 9.30
CA GLY A 3 -19.29 2.21 9.40
C GLY A 3 -18.07 3.11 9.56
N TYR A 4 -16.94 2.71 9.03
CA TYR A 4 -15.64 3.31 9.29
C TYR A 4 -14.95 3.72 8.00
N ILE A 5 -14.11 4.76 8.07
CA ILE A 5 -13.21 5.12 6.98
C ILE A 5 -11.75 4.90 7.41
N GLY A 6 -10.98 4.25 6.54
CA GLY A 6 -9.53 4.11 6.65
C GLY A 6 -8.83 4.93 5.57
N VAL A 7 -7.76 5.65 5.95
CA VAL A 7 -6.97 6.46 5.04
C VAL A 7 -5.49 6.11 5.20
N ASP A 8 -4.89 5.63 4.12
CA ASP A 8 -3.45 5.35 4.04
C ASP A 8 -2.81 6.35 3.08
N VAL A 9 -1.92 7.19 3.58
CA VAL A 9 -1.20 8.17 2.78
C VAL A 9 0.26 7.77 2.67
N GLY A 10 0.58 7.16 1.54
CA GLY A 10 1.95 6.84 1.14
C GLY A 10 2.59 7.93 0.28
N SER A 11 3.89 7.79 0.01
CA SER A 11 4.64 8.70 -0.85
C SER A 11 4.22 8.61 -2.33
N VAL A 12 3.81 7.44 -2.79
CA VAL A 12 3.42 7.18 -4.19
C VAL A 12 1.91 7.13 -4.35
N SER A 13 1.19 6.48 -3.42
CA SER A 13 -0.27 6.33 -3.48
C SER A 13 -0.95 6.77 -2.21
N THR A 14 -2.20 7.18 -2.35
CA THR A 14 -3.14 7.48 -1.27
C THR A 14 -4.35 6.58 -1.44
N ASN A 15 -4.65 5.79 -0.42
CA ASN A 15 -5.70 4.78 -0.46
C ASN A 15 -6.75 5.09 0.61
N LEU A 16 -8.01 5.00 0.23
CA LEU A 16 -9.12 5.16 1.15
C LEU A 16 -10.04 3.94 1.07
N VAL A 17 -10.57 3.52 2.20
CA VAL A 17 -11.51 2.40 2.28
C VAL A 17 -12.69 2.76 3.18
N LEU A 18 -13.87 2.27 2.81
CA LEU A 18 -15.04 2.25 3.68
C LEU A 18 -15.30 0.82 4.13
N LEU A 19 -15.45 0.63 5.43
CA LEU A 19 -15.83 -0.63 6.05
C LEU A 19 -17.18 -0.45 6.74
N ASP A 20 -18.04 -1.46 6.65
CA ASP A 20 -19.26 -1.49 7.47
C ASP A 20 -18.96 -1.81 8.95
N GLU A 21 -19.97 -1.84 9.80
CA GLU A 21 -19.84 -2.15 11.24
C GLU A 21 -19.33 -3.58 11.50
N SER A 22 -19.43 -4.49 10.53
CA SER A 22 -18.87 -5.84 10.59
C SER A 22 -17.40 -5.92 10.19
N GLY A 23 -16.84 -4.83 9.66
CA GLY A 23 -15.49 -4.77 9.09
C GLY A 23 -15.39 -5.23 7.64
N SER A 24 -16.52 -5.44 6.97
CA SER A 24 -16.55 -5.82 5.56
C SER A 24 -16.30 -4.60 4.66
N LEU A 25 -15.54 -4.80 3.56
CA LEU A 25 -15.22 -3.73 2.61
C LEU A 25 -16.47 -3.32 1.82
N VAL A 26 -16.85 -2.05 1.93
CA VAL A 26 -17.99 -1.42 1.22
C VAL A 26 -17.54 -0.69 -0.03
N GLY A 27 -16.40 0.00 0.05
CA GLY A 27 -15.85 0.77 -1.06
C GLY A 27 -14.39 1.12 -0.85
N SER A 28 -13.71 1.41 -1.94
CA SER A 28 -12.30 1.81 -1.93
C SER A 28 -11.99 2.83 -3.02
N SER A 29 -10.98 3.66 -2.77
CA SER A 29 -10.39 4.57 -3.73
C SER A 29 -8.87 4.44 -3.67
N TYR A 30 -8.22 4.31 -4.85
CA TYR A 30 -6.78 4.24 -5.00
C TYR A 30 -6.32 5.40 -5.89
N LEU A 31 -5.55 6.31 -5.34
CA LEU A 31 -5.09 7.52 -6.04
C LEU A 31 -3.57 7.64 -5.98
N ARG A 32 -2.99 8.22 -7.01
CA ARG A 32 -1.58 8.63 -6.97
C ARG A 32 -1.44 9.88 -6.11
N THR A 33 -0.54 9.86 -5.14
CA THR A 33 -0.28 11.01 -4.24
C THR A 33 0.29 12.22 -4.99
N ARG A 34 1.16 12.00 -5.98
CA ARG A 34 1.75 13.05 -6.86
C ARG A 34 2.33 14.24 -6.10
N GLY A 35 2.89 14.01 -4.90
CA GLY A 35 3.41 15.07 -4.04
C GLY A 35 2.35 15.96 -3.39
N SER A 36 1.07 15.69 -3.59
CA SER A 36 -0.06 16.48 -3.09
C SER A 36 -1.02 15.63 -2.24
N PRO A 37 -0.58 15.15 -1.07
CA PRO A 37 -1.34 14.19 -0.28
C PRO A 37 -2.70 14.72 0.18
N ILE A 38 -2.81 16.01 0.50
CA ILE A 38 -4.07 16.63 0.91
C ILE A 38 -5.11 16.58 -0.21
N GLU A 39 -4.71 16.91 -1.43
CA GLU A 39 -5.63 16.87 -2.57
C GLU A 39 -6.02 15.44 -2.93
N ALA A 40 -5.09 14.47 -2.85
CA ALA A 40 -5.40 13.07 -3.05
C ALA A 40 -6.41 12.55 -2.01
N VAL A 41 -6.25 12.90 -0.73
CA VAL A 41 -7.24 12.56 0.32
C VAL A 41 -8.60 13.18 0.02
N LYS A 42 -8.64 14.46 -0.34
CA LYS A 42 -9.91 15.14 -0.67
C LYS A 42 -10.60 14.52 -1.89
N GLU A 43 -9.84 14.16 -2.91
CA GLU A 43 -10.35 13.50 -4.11
C GLU A 43 -10.95 12.14 -3.76
N GLY A 44 -10.22 11.28 -3.05
CA GLY A 44 -10.71 9.97 -2.62
C GLY A 44 -11.95 10.07 -1.71
N MET A 45 -11.99 11.06 -0.81
CA MET A 45 -13.18 11.34 -0.01
C MET A 45 -14.41 11.71 -0.86
N ARG A 46 -14.22 12.51 -1.93
CA ARG A 46 -15.29 12.86 -2.86
C ARG A 46 -15.76 11.63 -3.63
N GLU A 47 -14.85 10.84 -4.18
CA GLU A 47 -15.18 9.60 -4.90
C GLU A 47 -16.01 8.66 -4.04
N LEU A 48 -15.55 8.38 -2.82
CA LEU A 48 -16.28 7.49 -1.91
C LEU A 48 -17.63 8.04 -1.49
N ARG A 49 -17.74 9.35 -1.19
CA ARG A 49 -19.01 10.00 -0.87
C ARG A 49 -19.99 9.92 -2.03
N ASP A 50 -19.54 10.17 -3.25
CA ASP A 50 -20.43 10.22 -4.42
C ASP A 50 -20.88 8.82 -4.85
N ALA A 51 -20.01 7.81 -4.68
CA ALA A 51 -20.33 6.40 -4.93
C ALA A 51 -21.21 5.78 -3.82
N HIS A 52 -21.06 6.20 -2.56
CA HIS A 52 -21.72 5.62 -1.41
C HIS A 52 -22.59 6.65 -0.66
N ARG A 53 -23.52 7.30 -1.40
CA ARG A 53 -24.42 8.30 -0.84
C ARG A 53 -25.23 7.75 0.33
N GLY A 54 -25.23 8.47 1.44
CA GLY A 54 -25.91 8.06 2.67
C GLY A 54 -25.11 7.10 3.55
N PHE A 55 -23.81 6.88 3.25
CA PHE A 55 -22.92 6.22 4.19
C PHE A 55 -22.55 7.20 5.32
N GLU A 56 -22.77 6.79 6.56
CA GLU A 56 -22.45 7.53 7.78
C GLU A 56 -21.11 7.03 8.34
N VAL A 57 -20.11 7.92 8.41
CA VAL A 57 -18.80 7.58 9.00
C VAL A 57 -18.89 7.70 10.51
N ALA A 58 -18.78 6.56 11.21
CA ALA A 58 -18.81 6.48 12.67
C ALA A 58 -17.44 6.80 13.29
N ALA A 59 -16.36 6.39 12.64
CA ALA A 59 -14.99 6.72 13.05
C ALA A 59 -14.03 6.66 11.86
N ALA A 60 -12.90 7.35 12.00
CA ALA A 60 -11.86 7.45 10.99
C ALA A 60 -10.51 6.94 11.51
N GLY A 61 -9.79 6.19 10.68
CA GLY A 61 -8.42 5.75 10.94
C GLY A 61 -7.44 6.29 9.89
N ALA A 62 -6.22 6.62 10.30
CA ALA A 62 -5.17 7.06 9.39
C ALA A 62 -3.88 6.27 9.59
N THR A 63 -3.21 5.94 8.47
CA THR A 63 -1.93 5.23 8.43
C THR A 63 -1.05 5.73 7.27
N GLY A 64 0.08 5.08 7.06
CA GLY A 64 1.06 5.43 6.03
C GLY A 64 2.14 6.40 6.51
N SER A 65 3.07 6.73 5.62
CA SER A 65 4.13 7.70 5.89
C SER A 65 3.57 9.11 6.16
N GLY A 66 2.47 9.48 5.50
CA GLY A 66 1.73 10.74 5.69
C GLY A 66 0.64 10.70 6.76
N ARG A 67 0.56 9.67 7.60
CA ARG A 67 -0.53 9.42 8.56
C ARG A 67 -0.88 10.59 9.49
N LYS A 68 0.14 11.37 9.93
CA LYS A 68 -0.12 12.52 10.81
C LYS A 68 -0.91 13.62 10.08
N LEU A 69 -0.51 13.91 8.85
CA LEU A 69 -1.20 14.88 8.00
C LEU A 69 -2.61 14.36 7.65
N ALA A 70 -2.71 13.11 7.22
CA ALA A 70 -3.99 12.47 6.92
C ALA A 70 -4.92 12.52 8.14
N GLY A 71 -4.41 12.17 9.32
CA GLY A 71 -5.17 12.19 10.57
C GLY A 71 -5.79 13.55 10.88
N VAL A 72 -5.04 14.63 10.66
CA VAL A 72 -5.58 16.00 10.83
C VAL A 72 -6.63 16.33 9.78
N VAL A 73 -6.37 15.98 8.50
CA VAL A 73 -7.27 16.31 7.38
C VAL A 73 -8.62 15.62 7.51
N VAL A 74 -8.65 14.36 7.95
CA VAL A 74 -9.89 13.58 8.08
C VAL A 74 -10.49 13.58 9.47
N GLY A 75 -9.83 14.20 10.45
CA GLY A 75 -10.26 14.16 11.85
C GLY A 75 -10.18 12.74 12.43
N ALA A 76 -9.09 12.02 12.19
CA ALA A 76 -8.98 10.62 12.54
C ALA A 76 -9.03 10.37 14.05
N ASP A 77 -9.88 9.43 14.47
CA ASP A 77 -9.96 8.93 15.85
C ASP A 77 -8.75 8.06 16.21
N VAL A 78 -8.17 7.39 15.21
CA VAL A 78 -7.02 6.50 15.36
C VAL A 78 -5.97 6.78 14.31
N VAL A 79 -4.72 6.99 14.76
CA VAL A 79 -3.55 7.09 13.88
C VAL A 79 -2.55 6.01 14.25
N LYS A 80 -2.26 5.10 13.32
CA LYS A 80 -1.31 4.00 13.51
C LYS A 80 -0.22 4.03 12.46
N ASN A 81 0.95 3.48 12.79
CA ASN A 81 1.98 3.27 11.79
C ASN A 81 1.58 2.16 10.82
N GLU A 82 2.18 2.16 9.66
CA GLU A 82 1.87 1.21 8.58
C GLU A 82 2.20 -0.24 8.94
N ILE A 83 3.21 -0.50 9.77
CA ILE A 83 3.56 -1.87 10.20
C ILE A 83 2.40 -2.47 11.00
N THR A 84 1.85 -1.70 11.96
CA THR A 84 0.69 -2.12 12.73
C THR A 84 -0.54 -2.30 11.85
N ALA A 85 -0.79 -1.36 10.92
CA ALA A 85 -1.95 -1.42 10.03
C ALA A 85 -1.89 -2.65 9.11
N HIS A 86 -0.74 -2.92 8.48
CA HIS A 86 -0.53 -4.11 7.65
C HIS A 86 -0.68 -5.42 8.44
N ALA A 87 -0.12 -5.47 9.66
CA ALA A 87 -0.25 -6.64 10.51
C ALA A 87 -1.71 -6.96 10.86
N VAL A 88 -2.48 -5.95 11.27
CA VAL A 88 -3.91 -6.11 11.60
C VAL A 88 -4.72 -6.52 10.37
N ALA A 89 -4.51 -5.88 9.24
CA ALA A 89 -5.21 -6.20 8.00
C ALA A 89 -4.88 -7.62 7.52
N ALA A 90 -3.59 -8.01 7.54
CA ALA A 90 -3.17 -9.35 7.13
C ALA A 90 -3.77 -10.45 8.03
N MET A 91 -3.83 -10.23 9.33
CA MET A 91 -4.47 -11.17 10.26
C MET A 91 -5.97 -11.30 10.05
N ALA A 92 -6.65 -10.22 9.66
CA ALA A 92 -8.08 -10.24 9.37
C ALA A 92 -8.39 -11.05 8.10
N VAL A 93 -7.53 -10.96 7.08
CA VAL A 93 -7.71 -11.65 5.78
C VAL A 93 -7.18 -13.09 5.82
N VAL A 94 -6.06 -13.32 6.51
CA VAL A 94 -5.39 -14.63 6.60
C VAL A 94 -5.21 -15.02 8.06
N PRO A 95 -6.17 -15.71 8.68
CA PRO A 95 -6.04 -16.18 10.06
C PRO A 95 -4.80 -17.02 10.24
N GLY A 96 -4.02 -16.73 11.28
CA GLY A 96 -2.79 -17.48 11.61
C GLY A 96 -1.56 -17.08 10.78
N VAL A 97 -1.62 -16.00 10.00
CA VAL A 97 -0.44 -15.48 9.29
C VAL A 97 0.71 -15.18 10.27
N ARG A 98 1.92 -15.57 9.88
CA ARG A 98 3.13 -15.40 10.71
C ARG A 98 4.14 -14.43 10.11
N THR A 99 4.08 -14.22 8.80
CA THR A 99 5.00 -13.34 8.10
C THR A 99 4.23 -12.57 7.05
N VAL A 100 4.41 -11.25 7.04
CA VAL A 100 3.90 -10.37 6.01
C VAL A 100 5.10 -9.77 5.28
N ILE A 101 5.12 -9.89 3.96
CA ILE A 101 6.06 -9.19 3.08
C ILE A 101 5.24 -8.12 2.37
N GLU A 102 5.55 -6.87 2.63
CA GLU A 102 4.93 -5.72 2.01
C GLU A 102 5.94 -5.06 1.08
N ILE A 103 5.51 -4.79 -0.16
CA ILE A 103 6.31 -4.10 -1.16
C ILE A 103 5.56 -2.83 -1.52
N GLY A 104 5.98 -1.73 -0.91
CA GLY A 104 5.44 -0.40 -1.16
C GLY A 104 6.03 0.27 -2.39
N GLY A 105 5.62 1.52 -2.64
CA GLY A 105 6.11 2.29 -3.77
C GLY A 105 7.60 2.64 -3.66
N GLN A 106 8.09 2.98 -2.46
CA GLN A 106 9.47 3.43 -2.24
C GLN A 106 10.22 2.64 -1.17
N ASP A 107 9.54 1.81 -0.42
CA ASP A 107 10.11 0.95 0.60
C ASP A 107 9.55 -0.47 0.51
N SER A 108 10.15 -1.39 1.22
CA SER A 108 9.64 -2.74 1.41
C SER A 108 9.85 -3.17 2.86
N LYS A 109 8.95 -3.99 3.36
CA LYS A 109 8.94 -4.40 4.76
C LYS A 109 8.71 -5.90 4.88
N ILE A 110 9.34 -6.50 5.88
CA ILE A 110 8.99 -7.81 6.38
C ILE A 110 8.51 -7.66 7.82
N ILE A 111 7.36 -8.22 8.15
CA ILE A 111 6.76 -8.14 9.49
C ILE A 111 6.60 -9.58 10.01
N ILE A 112 7.13 -9.84 11.17
CA ILE A 112 7.06 -11.16 11.81
C ILE A 112 6.02 -11.14 12.92
N LEU A 113 5.08 -12.07 12.83
CA LEU A 113 3.96 -12.19 13.75
C LEU A 113 4.08 -13.48 14.56
N ARG A 114 3.81 -13.39 15.87
CA ARG A 114 3.64 -14.56 16.75
C ARG A 114 2.42 -14.34 17.63
N SER A 115 1.52 -15.30 17.63
CA SER A 115 0.26 -15.23 18.41
C SER A 115 -0.51 -13.92 18.23
N GLY A 116 -0.56 -13.41 16.99
CA GLY A 116 -1.27 -12.16 16.67
C GLY A 116 -0.55 -10.86 17.06
N ILE A 117 0.73 -10.95 17.47
CA ILE A 117 1.52 -9.79 17.88
C ILE A 117 2.72 -9.64 16.95
N VAL A 118 3.02 -8.42 16.54
CA VAL A 118 4.27 -8.09 15.83
C VAL A 118 5.42 -8.23 16.82
N VAL A 119 6.31 -9.18 16.56
CA VAL A 119 7.49 -9.44 17.40
C VAL A 119 8.77 -8.90 16.82
N ASP A 120 8.80 -8.71 15.48
CA ASP A 120 9.96 -8.16 14.79
C ASP A 120 9.55 -7.61 13.44
N PHE A 121 10.31 -6.67 12.88
CA PHE A 121 10.16 -6.19 11.52
C PHE A 121 11.49 -5.69 10.96
N GLY A 122 11.67 -5.83 9.66
CA GLY A 122 12.73 -5.23 8.88
C GLY A 122 12.16 -4.32 7.81
N MET A 123 12.85 -3.25 7.49
CA MET A 123 12.43 -2.32 6.45
C MET A 123 13.62 -1.89 5.60
N ASN A 124 13.46 -1.89 4.28
CA ASN A 124 14.34 -1.22 3.35
C ASN A 124 13.73 0.11 2.94
N ALA A 125 14.26 1.20 3.49
CA ALA A 125 13.79 2.56 3.20
C ALA A 125 14.83 3.43 2.47
N VAL A 126 15.98 2.85 2.11
CA VAL A 126 17.12 3.60 1.58
C VAL A 126 17.26 3.46 0.07
N CYS A 127 16.75 2.37 -0.51
CA CYS A 127 16.95 2.07 -1.92
C CYS A 127 15.65 1.60 -2.58
N ALA A 128 15.31 2.15 -3.74
CA ALA A 128 14.13 1.76 -4.51
C ALA A 128 14.26 0.35 -5.14
N ALA A 129 15.43 -0.29 -5.12
CA ALA A 129 15.58 -1.67 -5.58
C ALA A 129 14.64 -2.61 -4.80
N GLY A 130 13.84 -3.41 -5.53
CA GLY A 130 12.86 -4.30 -4.94
C GLY A 130 11.59 -3.61 -4.44
N THR A 131 11.31 -2.39 -4.88
CA THR A 131 10.08 -1.65 -4.56
C THR A 131 9.18 -1.49 -5.79
N GLY A 132 7.93 -1.09 -5.57
CA GLY A 132 6.96 -0.88 -6.65
C GLY A 132 7.41 0.17 -7.66
N SER A 133 8.07 1.25 -7.23
CA SER A 133 8.59 2.28 -8.14
C SER A 133 9.69 1.74 -9.06
N PHE A 134 10.52 0.82 -8.59
CA PHE A 134 11.49 0.15 -9.45
C PHE A 134 10.80 -0.69 -10.52
N LEU A 135 9.82 -1.51 -10.13
CA LEU A 135 9.07 -2.36 -11.07
C LEU A 135 8.30 -1.51 -12.09
N GLU A 136 7.65 -0.44 -11.65
CA GLU A 136 6.94 0.49 -12.54
C GLU A 136 7.88 1.12 -13.57
N HIS A 137 9.07 1.55 -13.13
CA HIS A 137 10.07 2.15 -14.01
C HIS A 137 10.59 1.12 -15.04
N GLN A 138 10.83 -0.13 -14.63
CA GLN A 138 11.22 -1.19 -15.56
C GLN A 138 10.12 -1.53 -16.56
N ALA A 139 8.86 -1.65 -16.10
CA ALA A 139 7.73 -1.89 -16.98
C ALA A 139 7.59 -0.79 -18.05
N GLN A 140 7.72 0.48 -17.63
CA GLN A 140 7.70 1.63 -18.53
C GLN A 140 8.83 1.57 -19.58
N ARG A 141 10.06 1.19 -19.18
CA ARG A 141 11.19 1.07 -20.10
C ARG A 141 11.03 -0.07 -21.11
N LEU A 142 10.39 -1.16 -20.68
CA LEU A 142 10.06 -2.30 -21.54
C LEU A 142 8.81 -2.05 -22.41
N GLY A 143 8.13 -0.92 -22.23
CA GLY A 143 6.94 -0.57 -22.99
C GLY A 143 5.72 -1.42 -22.64
N VAL A 144 5.65 -1.96 -21.43
CA VAL A 144 4.53 -2.78 -20.94
C VAL A 144 3.81 -2.10 -19.78
N PRO A 145 2.48 -2.25 -19.65
CA PRO A 145 1.75 -1.81 -18.47
C PRO A 145 2.26 -2.54 -17.22
N VAL A 146 2.41 -1.82 -16.10
CA VAL A 146 2.89 -2.43 -14.84
C VAL A 146 1.93 -3.51 -14.33
N GLU A 147 0.65 -3.39 -14.61
CA GLU A 147 -0.40 -4.37 -14.29
C GLU A 147 -0.18 -5.72 -14.99
N ASP A 148 0.40 -5.69 -16.18
CA ASP A 148 0.73 -6.89 -16.97
C ASP A 148 2.09 -7.50 -16.61
N PHE A 149 2.96 -6.75 -15.91
CA PHE A 149 4.34 -7.12 -15.69
C PHE A 149 4.48 -8.47 -14.96
N GLY A 150 3.70 -8.69 -13.91
CA GLY A 150 3.67 -9.95 -13.18
C GLY A 150 3.14 -11.12 -14.04
N ARG A 151 2.11 -10.89 -14.85
CA ARG A 151 1.56 -11.90 -15.76
C ARG A 151 2.58 -12.33 -16.84
N ILE A 152 3.32 -11.38 -17.39
CA ILE A 152 4.40 -11.65 -18.35
C ILE A 152 5.51 -12.45 -17.68
N ALA A 153 5.93 -12.06 -16.47
CA ALA A 153 6.96 -12.79 -15.71
C ALA A 153 6.57 -14.25 -15.44
N CYS A 154 5.29 -14.53 -15.15
CA CYS A 154 4.79 -15.89 -14.93
C CYS A 154 4.81 -16.78 -16.18
N GLN A 155 4.96 -16.21 -17.38
CA GLN A 155 5.06 -16.97 -18.64
C GLN A 155 6.50 -17.41 -18.94
N SER A 156 7.49 -16.89 -18.22
CA SER A 156 8.89 -17.28 -18.40
C SER A 156 9.14 -18.70 -17.86
N SER A 157 9.84 -19.50 -18.64
CA SER A 157 10.30 -20.84 -18.24
C SER A 157 11.69 -20.84 -17.61
N SER A 158 12.35 -19.67 -17.57
CA SER A 158 13.70 -19.50 -17.01
C SER A 158 13.79 -18.21 -16.19
N SER A 159 14.76 -18.14 -15.30
CA SER A 159 15.08 -16.93 -14.55
C SER A 159 16.50 -16.49 -14.85
N VAL A 160 16.67 -15.19 -14.98
CA VAL A 160 17.99 -14.54 -15.13
C VAL A 160 18.35 -13.89 -13.80
N ARG A 161 19.60 -14.01 -13.39
CA ARG A 161 20.09 -13.35 -12.19
C ARG A 161 20.28 -11.86 -12.47
N ILE A 162 19.65 -11.01 -11.66
CA ILE A 162 19.85 -9.57 -11.66
C ILE A 162 20.47 -9.12 -10.33
N ALA A 163 21.12 -7.96 -10.31
CA ALA A 163 21.70 -7.40 -9.11
C ALA A 163 20.63 -7.13 -8.04
N GLY A 164 20.82 -7.68 -6.84
CA GLY A 164 19.82 -7.59 -5.76
C GLY A 164 20.03 -6.41 -4.79
N LYS A 165 21.11 -5.64 -4.92
CA LYS A 165 21.46 -4.57 -3.96
C LYS A 165 21.41 -3.16 -4.54
N CYS A 166 21.56 -3.02 -5.84
CA CYS A 166 21.65 -1.71 -6.50
C CYS A 166 20.67 -1.64 -7.65
N ALA A 167 19.72 -0.70 -7.60
CA ALA A 167 18.71 -0.49 -8.64
C ALA A 167 19.33 -0.22 -10.02
N VAL A 168 20.46 0.53 -10.08
CA VAL A 168 21.15 0.86 -11.33
C VAL A 168 21.71 -0.40 -11.99
N PHE A 169 22.36 -1.27 -11.22
CA PHE A 169 22.90 -2.53 -11.76
C PHE A 169 21.77 -3.50 -12.11
N ALA A 170 20.71 -3.60 -11.29
CA ALA A 170 19.55 -4.41 -11.59
C ALA A 170 18.88 -3.96 -12.90
N GLU A 171 18.74 -2.66 -13.10
CA GLU A 171 18.20 -2.09 -14.34
C GLU A 171 19.09 -2.42 -15.56
N SER A 172 20.39 -2.29 -15.42
CA SER A 172 21.34 -2.67 -16.46
C SER A 172 21.24 -4.15 -16.84
N ASP A 173 21.15 -5.02 -15.83
CA ASP A 173 21.02 -6.48 -16.03
C ASP A 173 19.67 -6.86 -16.68
N MET A 174 18.61 -6.08 -16.48
CA MET A 174 17.30 -6.33 -17.11
C MET A 174 17.24 -5.93 -18.59
N ILE A 175 18.15 -5.06 -19.04
CA ILE A 175 18.15 -4.53 -20.43
C ILE A 175 19.08 -5.33 -21.32
N HIS A 176 20.09 -5.93 -20.78
CA HIS A 176 21.11 -6.72 -21.48
C HIS A 176 20.91 -8.21 -21.31
#